data_2b27358324ad54157b91e99bfe9bc996
#
_entry.id   2b27358324ad54157b91e99bfe9bc996
#
_cell.length_a   1.000
_cell.length_b   1.000
_cell.length_c   1.000
_cell.angle_alpha   90.00
_cell.angle_beta   90.00
_cell.angle_gamma   90.00
#
_symmetry.space_group_name_H-M   'P 1'
#
loop_
_entity.id
_entity.type
_entity.pdbx_description
1 polymer ?
#
loop_
_entity_poly.entity_id
_entity_poly.type
_entity_poly.pdbx_seq_one_letter_code
_entity_poly.pdbx_strand_id
1 'polypeptide(L)'
;EMLASISIEWDAIAAVGLGTPGSMDIPRGMILEPPNMPHWRYFPLRDEFRALCGKPVGFANDANAAAYGEFWVGSGQKYQSMVMFTLGTGVGGGIILDGVSLDGVNSFGSELGHIMIEHNEQARMCVWGGGEGQLEAYASAPAVVARTQEALDAGHASSLSKRIAGGETLTTLMLA
;
A
#
# COMPACT_ATOMS: atom_id res chain seq x y z
N GLU A 1 -12.06 -2.80 -23.23
CA GLU A 1 -13.33 -3.17 -22.56
C GLU A 1 -13.79 -2.07 -21.59
N MET A 2 -12.97 -1.63 -20.64
CA MET A 2 -13.34 -0.60 -19.65
C MET A 2 -13.77 0.73 -20.30
N LEU A 3 -13.00 1.26 -21.25
CA LEU A 3 -13.35 2.51 -21.96
C LEU A 3 -14.63 2.37 -22.77
N ALA A 4 -14.83 1.22 -23.40
CA ALA A 4 -16.06 0.94 -24.14
C ALA A 4 -17.30 0.93 -23.24
N SER A 5 -17.19 0.48 -22.00
CA SER A 5 -18.32 0.47 -21.04
C SER A 5 -18.77 1.87 -20.60
N ILE A 6 -17.90 2.87 -20.74
CA ILE A 6 -18.18 4.28 -20.41
C ILE A 6 -18.25 5.17 -21.66
N SER A 7 -18.26 4.57 -22.85
CA SER A 7 -18.36 5.27 -24.15
C SER A 7 -17.27 6.33 -24.38
N ILE A 8 -16.03 6.04 -23.93
CA ILE A 8 -14.88 6.91 -24.16
C ILE A 8 -13.95 6.25 -25.19
N GLU A 9 -13.64 6.97 -26.23
CA GLU A 9 -12.66 6.55 -27.24
C GLU A 9 -11.23 6.73 -26.72
N TRP A 10 -10.31 5.85 -27.16
CA TRP A 10 -8.91 5.89 -26.74
C TRP A 10 -8.23 7.24 -27.03
N ASP A 11 -8.59 7.88 -28.14
CA ASP A 11 -8.02 9.17 -28.54
C ASP A 11 -8.39 10.33 -27.61
N ALA A 12 -9.49 10.20 -26.88
CA ALA A 12 -9.90 11.17 -25.87
C ALA A 12 -9.08 11.07 -24.56
N ILE A 13 -8.29 10.02 -24.37
CA ILE A 13 -7.43 9.85 -23.20
C ILE A 13 -6.18 10.70 -23.36
N ALA A 14 -5.99 11.66 -22.46
CA ALA A 14 -4.84 12.55 -22.47
C ALA A 14 -3.56 11.90 -21.90
N ALA A 15 -3.69 11.08 -20.88
CA ALA A 15 -2.57 10.43 -20.20
C ALA A 15 -3.03 9.17 -19.45
N VAL A 16 -2.08 8.33 -19.05
CA VAL A 16 -2.32 7.11 -18.26
C VAL A 16 -1.51 7.20 -16.96
N GLY A 17 -2.10 6.80 -15.84
CA GLY A 17 -1.43 6.65 -14.54
C GLY A 17 -1.13 5.18 -14.25
N LEU A 18 0.09 4.90 -13.78
CA LEU A 18 0.51 3.61 -13.27
C LEU A 18 0.86 3.73 -11.79
N GLY A 19 0.08 3.04 -10.94
CA GLY A 19 0.44 2.78 -9.55
C GLY A 19 0.92 1.33 -9.41
N THR A 20 2.10 1.12 -8.85
CA THR A 20 2.67 -0.23 -8.69
C THR A 20 3.21 -0.44 -7.29
N PRO A 21 3.13 -1.66 -6.75
CA PRO A 21 3.75 -1.99 -5.47
C PRO A 21 5.26 -2.18 -5.63
N GLY A 22 5.97 -2.16 -4.50
CA GLY A 22 7.39 -2.51 -4.38
C GLY A 22 8.35 -1.34 -4.62
N SER A 23 9.64 -1.67 -4.55
CA SER A 23 10.72 -0.68 -4.72
C SER A 23 10.80 -0.20 -6.17
N MET A 24 11.03 1.10 -6.34
CA MET A 24 11.05 1.73 -7.65
C MET A 24 12.01 2.91 -7.72
N ASP A 25 12.35 3.31 -8.94
CA ASP A 25 13.00 4.56 -9.29
C ASP A 25 11.98 5.39 -10.09
N ILE A 26 11.25 6.26 -9.41
CA ILE A 26 10.18 7.05 -10.03
C ILE A 26 10.73 7.98 -11.12
N PRO A 27 11.83 8.73 -10.91
CA PRO A 27 12.44 9.53 -11.97
C PRO A 27 12.76 8.76 -13.25
N ARG A 28 13.28 7.54 -13.12
CA ARG A 28 13.58 6.68 -14.27
C ARG A 28 12.37 5.88 -14.78
N GLY A 29 11.27 5.82 -14.02
CA GLY A 29 10.08 5.04 -14.38
C GLY A 29 10.31 3.54 -14.31
N MET A 30 11.12 3.09 -13.38
CA MET A 30 11.63 1.74 -13.30
C MET A 30 11.17 1.04 -12.02
N ILE A 31 10.72 -0.21 -12.13
CA ILE A 31 10.59 -1.12 -10.98
C ILE A 31 11.97 -1.72 -10.72
N LEU A 32 12.40 -1.74 -9.45
CA LEU A 32 13.72 -2.22 -9.08
C LEU A 32 13.69 -3.71 -8.72
N GLU A 33 13.31 -4.06 -7.49
CA GLU A 33 13.34 -5.44 -7.00
C GLU A 33 12.08 -5.74 -6.15
N PRO A 34 10.90 -5.83 -6.77
CA PRO A 34 9.68 -6.11 -6.03
C PRO A 34 9.70 -7.56 -5.51
N PRO A 35 9.54 -7.80 -4.21
CA PRO A 35 9.64 -9.15 -3.64
C PRO A 35 8.61 -10.12 -4.22
N ASN A 36 7.44 -9.63 -4.59
CA ASN A 36 6.33 -10.43 -5.10
C ASN A 36 6.34 -10.60 -6.63
N MET A 37 7.27 -9.97 -7.35
CA MET A 37 7.36 -10.00 -8.80
C MET A 37 8.81 -10.22 -9.26
N PRO A 38 9.39 -11.40 -9.04
CA PRO A 38 10.83 -11.64 -9.25
C PRO A 38 11.30 -11.48 -10.69
N HIS A 39 10.39 -11.53 -11.67
CA HIS A 39 10.69 -11.33 -13.09
C HIS A 39 10.72 -9.84 -13.51
N TRP A 40 10.33 -8.93 -12.62
CA TRP A 40 10.26 -7.49 -12.89
C TRP A 40 11.43 -6.75 -12.24
N ARG A 41 12.61 -7.30 -12.35
CA ARG A 41 13.83 -6.67 -11.81
C ARG A 41 14.40 -5.67 -12.79
N TYR A 42 14.65 -4.45 -12.31
CA TYR A 42 15.21 -3.34 -13.09
C TYR A 42 14.45 -3.13 -14.40
N PHE A 43 13.12 -3.23 -14.34
CA PHE A 43 12.24 -3.19 -15.51
C PHE A 43 11.75 -1.76 -15.77
N PRO A 44 11.95 -1.17 -16.98
CA PRO A 44 11.58 0.20 -17.33
C PRO A 44 10.08 0.32 -17.62
N LEU A 45 9.24 0.06 -16.62
CA LEU A 45 7.79 -0.14 -16.77
C LEU A 45 7.10 1.06 -17.41
N ARG A 46 7.45 2.30 -17.00
CA ARG A 46 6.83 3.51 -17.57
C ARG A 46 7.08 3.63 -19.07
N ASP A 47 8.31 3.39 -19.49
CA ASP A 47 8.69 3.55 -20.90
C ASP A 47 8.12 2.44 -21.79
N GLU A 48 8.11 1.20 -21.29
CA GLU A 48 7.45 0.07 -21.98
C GLU A 48 5.95 0.32 -22.12
N PHE A 49 5.29 0.77 -21.05
CA PHE A 49 3.87 1.05 -21.08
C PHE A 49 3.56 2.24 -22.00
N ARG A 50 4.39 3.28 -21.99
CA ARG A 50 4.26 4.42 -22.89
C ARG A 50 4.39 4.00 -24.38
N ALA A 51 5.33 3.09 -24.67
CA ALA A 51 5.49 2.56 -26.03
C ALA A 51 4.25 1.76 -26.49
N LEU A 52 3.64 0.99 -25.58
CA LEU A 52 2.42 0.22 -25.88
C LEU A 52 1.19 1.10 -26.06
N CYS A 53 1.01 2.11 -25.21
CA CYS A 53 -0.21 2.91 -25.21
C CYS A 53 -0.16 4.17 -26.07
N GLY A 54 1.02 4.63 -26.46
CA GLY A 54 1.21 5.87 -27.25
C GLY A 54 0.80 7.15 -26.52
N LYS A 55 0.63 7.12 -25.20
CA LYS A 55 0.20 8.25 -24.37
C LYS A 55 1.26 8.60 -23.32
N PRO A 56 1.27 9.84 -22.78
CA PRO A 56 2.03 10.16 -21.60
C PRO A 56 1.66 9.24 -20.44
N VAL A 57 2.66 8.77 -19.67
CA VAL A 57 2.44 7.86 -18.54
C VAL A 57 3.04 8.47 -17.27
N GLY A 58 2.18 8.71 -16.28
CA GLY A 58 2.56 8.95 -14.88
C GLY A 58 2.92 7.63 -14.19
N PHE A 59 3.91 7.66 -13.30
CA PHE A 59 4.37 6.47 -12.59
C PHE A 59 4.61 6.78 -11.12
N ALA A 60 4.01 6.01 -10.22
CA ALA A 60 4.10 6.20 -8.77
C ALA A 60 4.00 4.86 -8.03
N ASN A 61 4.39 4.88 -6.75
CA ASN A 61 4.01 3.81 -5.82
C ASN A 61 2.48 3.81 -5.63
N ASP A 62 1.88 2.63 -5.45
CA ASP A 62 0.42 2.45 -5.34
C ASP A 62 -0.18 3.18 -4.12
N ALA A 63 0.48 3.14 -2.96
CA ALA A 63 0.03 3.85 -1.76
C ALA A 63 0.17 5.37 -1.91
N ASN A 64 1.27 5.86 -2.53
CA ASN A 64 1.44 7.28 -2.85
C ASN A 64 0.39 7.75 -3.86
N ALA A 65 0.09 6.94 -4.88
CA ALA A 65 -0.96 7.25 -5.85
C ALA A 65 -2.34 7.31 -5.19
N ALA A 66 -2.65 6.39 -4.27
CA ALA A 66 -3.89 6.39 -3.49
C ALA A 66 -3.99 7.64 -2.61
N ALA A 67 -2.91 8.02 -1.92
CA ALA A 67 -2.87 9.24 -1.11
C ALA A 67 -3.08 10.50 -1.96
N TYR A 68 -2.46 10.55 -3.14
CA TYR A 68 -2.67 11.66 -4.05
C TYR A 68 -4.10 11.72 -4.60
N GLY A 69 -4.72 10.56 -4.86
CA GLY A 69 -6.11 10.46 -5.26
C GLY A 69 -7.06 11.01 -4.20
N GLU A 70 -6.87 10.63 -2.93
CA GLU A 70 -7.63 11.17 -1.79
C GLU A 70 -7.41 12.68 -1.60
N PHE A 71 -6.20 13.16 -1.81
CA PHE A 71 -5.89 14.58 -1.77
C PHE A 71 -6.59 15.34 -2.90
N TRP A 72 -6.58 14.81 -4.12
CA TRP A 72 -7.09 15.49 -5.29
C TRP A 72 -8.61 15.47 -5.40
N VAL A 73 -9.24 14.31 -5.26
CA VAL A 73 -10.69 14.13 -5.49
C VAL A 73 -11.44 13.55 -4.30
N GLY A 74 -10.75 13.17 -3.23
CA GLY A 74 -11.32 12.53 -2.05
C GLY A 74 -11.39 13.44 -0.83
N SER A 75 -11.18 12.84 0.34
CA SER A 75 -11.31 13.49 1.66
C SER A 75 -10.28 14.59 1.92
N GLY A 76 -9.16 14.57 1.20
CA GLY A 76 -8.05 15.52 1.33
C GLY A 76 -8.23 16.87 0.65
N GLN A 77 -9.21 17.05 -0.22
CA GLN A 77 -9.39 18.25 -1.08
C GLN A 77 -9.37 19.60 -0.34
N LYS A 78 -9.72 19.64 0.93
CA LYS A 78 -9.81 20.87 1.72
C LYS A 78 -8.49 21.25 2.40
N TYR A 79 -7.48 20.44 2.29
CA TYR A 79 -6.21 20.58 2.98
C TYR A 79 -5.08 20.86 1.99
N GLN A 80 -4.04 21.55 2.45
CA GLN A 80 -2.82 21.75 1.64
C GLN A 80 -1.82 20.62 1.84
N SER A 81 -1.88 19.95 2.99
CA SER A 81 -0.99 18.86 3.33
C SER A 81 -1.78 17.73 4.00
N MET A 82 -1.38 16.49 3.75
CA MET A 82 -2.06 15.30 4.23
C MET A 82 -1.07 14.15 4.43
N VAL A 83 -1.32 13.34 5.44
CA VAL A 83 -0.71 12.01 5.59
C VAL A 83 -1.82 10.97 5.51
N MET A 84 -1.62 9.95 4.72
CA MET A 84 -2.55 8.83 4.58
C MET A 84 -1.83 7.51 4.86
N PHE A 85 -2.49 6.59 5.56
CA PHE A 85 -2.09 5.21 5.72
C PHE A 85 -3.01 4.30 4.92
N THR A 86 -2.44 3.30 4.26
CA THR A 86 -3.19 2.20 3.64
C THR A 86 -3.00 0.94 4.48
N LEU A 87 -4.11 0.42 5.04
CA LEU A 87 -4.09 -0.78 5.88
C LEU A 87 -4.64 -1.97 5.08
N GLY A 88 -3.76 -2.89 4.72
CA GLY A 88 -4.07 -4.05 3.89
C GLY A 88 -3.17 -5.23 4.21
N THR A 89 -2.71 -5.97 3.22
CA THR A 89 -1.72 -7.05 3.37
C THR A 89 -0.45 -6.58 4.07
N GLY A 90 -0.06 -5.32 3.79
CA GLY A 90 0.96 -4.57 4.53
C GLY A 90 0.38 -3.25 5.04
N VAL A 91 1.26 -2.36 5.49
CA VAL A 91 0.95 -0.97 5.81
C VAL A 91 1.74 -0.07 4.89
N GLY A 92 1.05 0.56 3.96
CA GLY A 92 1.63 1.60 3.11
C GLY A 92 1.21 2.99 3.57
N GLY A 93 1.61 4.00 2.81
CA GLY A 93 1.17 5.36 3.07
C GLY A 93 1.59 6.34 1.99
N GLY A 94 1.12 7.57 2.15
CA GLY A 94 1.50 8.68 1.31
C GLY A 94 1.51 9.97 2.12
N ILE A 95 2.45 10.83 1.82
CA ILE A 95 2.57 12.16 2.41
C ILE A 95 2.47 13.18 1.29
N ILE A 96 1.52 14.08 1.44
CA ILE A 96 1.38 15.25 0.56
C ILE A 96 1.76 16.48 1.38
N LEU A 97 2.71 17.27 0.89
CA LEU A 97 3.12 18.54 1.47
C LEU A 97 2.91 19.65 0.45
N ASP A 98 2.10 20.64 0.81
CA ASP A 98 1.77 21.78 -0.05
C ASP A 98 1.35 21.36 -1.47
N GLY A 99 0.56 20.29 -1.58
CA GLY A 99 0.05 19.75 -2.83
C GLY A 99 1.02 18.84 -3.60
N VAL A 100 2.20 18.55 -3.05
CA VAL A 100 3.23 17.73 -3.69
C VAL A 100 3.40 16.41 -2.94
N SER A 101 3.43 15.28 -3.68
CA SER A 101 3.75 13.97 -3.12
C SER A 101 5.22 13.92 -2.66
N LEU A 102 5.43 13.44 -1.45
CA LEU A 102 6.77 13.25 -0.88
C LEU A 102 7.33 11.88 -1.28
N ASP A 103 7.83 11.77 -2.49
CA ASP A 103 8.40 10.52 -3.00
C ASP A 103 9.82 10.26 -2.46
N GLY A 104 10.51 11.29 -1.99
CA GLY A 104 11.90 11.22 -1.53
C GLY A 104 12.90 11.10 -2.67
N VAL A 105 14.17 11.37 -2.36
CA VAL A 105 15.27 11.39 -3.35
C VAL A 105 15.47 10.02 -4.03
N ASN A 106 15.25 8.96 -3.29
CA ASN A 106 15.42 7.58 -3.77
C ASN A 106 14.07 6.87 -4.01
N SER A 107 12.97 7.60 -4.13
CA SER A 107 11.62 7.07 -4.33
C SER A 107 11.11 6.15 -3.20
N PHE A 108 11.67 6.29 -1.99
CA PHE A 108 11.23 5.57 -0.78
C PHE A 108 10.55 6.52 0.24
N GLY A 109 10.14 7.69 -0.21
CA GLY A 109 9.33 8.58 0.62
C GLY A 109 8.00 7.94 0.97
N SER A 110 7.53 8.22 2.19
CA SER A 110 6.21 7.76 2.65
C SER A 110 6.09 6.24 2.91
N GLU A 111 7.18 5.52 3.13
CA GLU A 111 7.20 4.13 3.59
C GLU A 111 6.77 4.05 5.08
N LEU A 112 5.52 4.47 5.36
CA LEU A 112 5.01 4.69 6.72
C LEU A 112 4.81 3.40 7.51
N GLY A 113 4.66 2.26 6.86
CA GLY A 113 4.58 0.95 7.52
C GLY A 113 5.86 0.57 8.25
N HIS A 114 6.98 1.15 7.85
CA HIS A 114 8.30 0.88 8.44
C HIS A 114 8.70 1.82 9.57
N ILE A 115 7.83 2.73 10.00
CA ILE A 115 8.10 3.53 11.20
C ILE A 115 8.14 2.62 12.43
N MET A 116 9.16 2.80 13.26
CA MET A 116 9.31 2.02 14.48
C MET A 116 8.37 2.56 15.57
N ILE A 117 7.48 1.72 16.08
CA ILE A 117 6.52 2.04 17.14
C ILE A 117 6.75 1.28 18.42
N GLU A 118 7.53 0.20 18.38
CA GLU A 118 7.89 -0.62 19.53
C GLU A 118 9.40 -0.84 19.52
N HIS A 119 10.04 -0.69 20.69
CA HIS A 119 11.49 -0.84 20.83
C HIS A 119 11.82 -1.56 22.14
N ASN A 120 11.56 -2.86 22.19
CA ASN A 120 11.89 -3.71 23.30
C ASN A 120 12.16 -5.15 22.84
N GLU A 121 12.55 -6.04 23.75
CA GLU A 121 12.88 -7.44 23.43
C GLU A 121 11.68 -8.27 22.92
N GLN A 122 10.45 -7.78 23.09
CA GLN A 122 9.23 -8.41 22.62
C GLN A 122 8.68 -7.77 21.32
N ALA A 123 9.44 -6.86 20.71
CA ALA A 123 9.03 -6.19 19.49
C ALA A 123 8.74 -7.23 18.39
N ARG A 124 7.60 -7.05 17.69
CA ARG A 124 7.17 -7.98 16.66
C ARG A 124 8.02 -7.82 15.41
N MET A 125 8.39 -8.95 14.83
CA MET A 125 8.97 -8.99 13.49
C MET A 125 7.89 -8.70 12.45
N CYS A 126 8.19 -7.86 11.48
CA CYS A 126 7.35 -7.65 10.31
C CYS A 126 7.21 -8.96 9.52
N VAL A 127 6.00 -9.27 9.04
CA VAL A 127 5.67 -10.50 8.32
C VAL A 127 6.57 -10.72 7.08
N TRP A 128 6.97 -9.64 6.45
CA TRP A 128 7.83 -9.66 5.26
C TRP A 128 9.34 -9.59 5.58
N GLY A 129 9.71 -9.65 6.85
CA GLY A 129 11.12 -9.63 7.26
C GLY A 129 11.78 -8.24 7.23
N GLY A 130 11.00 -7.17 7.25
CA GLY A 130 11.51 -5.80 7.14
C GLY A 130 12.22 -5.28 8.38
N GLY A 131 11.86 -5.76 9.55
CA GLY A 131 12.44 -5.35 10.84
C GLY A 131 11.50 -5.58 12.00
N GLU A 132 12.04 -5.44 13.20
CA GLU A 132 11.28 -5.57 14.44
C GLU A 132 10.66 -4.22 14.85
N GLY A 133 9.50 -4.27 15.48
CA GLY A 133 8.86 -3.09 16.08
C GLY A 133 8.26 -2.09 15.09
N GLN A 134 8.18 -2.41 13.81
CA GLN A 134 7.60 -1.56 12.79
C GLN A 134 6.08 -1.57 12.83
N LEU A 135 5.43 -0.47 12.44
CA LEU A 135 3.97 -0.32 12.45
C LEU A 135 3.26 -1.46 11.69
N GLU A 136 3.80 -1.89 10.56
CA GLU A 136 3.25 -2.99 9.76
C GLU A 136 3.16 -4.30 10.55
N ALA A 137 4.11 -4.58 11.44
CA ALA A 137 4.10 -5.77 12.29
C ALA A 137 2.92 -5.81 13.28
N TYR A 138 2.24 -4.68 13.46
CA TYR A 138 1.12 -4.52 14.41
C TYR A 138 -0.21 -4.22 13.72
N ALA A 139 -0.20 -3.50 12.61
CA ALA A 139 -1.39 -2.91 11.98
C ALA A 139 -1.74 -3.50 10.61
N SER A 140 -0.89 -4.33 10.00
CA SER A 140 -1.26 -5.04 8.78
C SER A 140 -2.38 -6.06 9.03
N ALA A 141 -3.14 -6.39 8.00
CA ALA A 141 -4.24 -7.36 8.10
C ALA A 141 -3.81 -8.71 8.71
N PRO A 142 -2.69 -9.33 8.29
CA PRO A 142 -2.19 -10.55 8.93
C PRO A 142 -1.78 -10.32 10.39
N ALA A 143 -1.17 -9.18 10.71
CA ALA A 143 -0.74 -8.86 12.07
C ALA A 143 -1.93 -8.71 13.02
N VAL A 144 -3.00 -8.05 12.58
CA VAL A 144 -4.22 -7.89 13.39
C VAL A 144 -4.89 -9.24 13.65
N VAL A 145 -4.95 -10.12 12.65
CA VAL A 145 -5.47 -11.49 12.82
C VAL A 145 -4.62 -12.28 13.81
N ALA A 146 -3.29 -12.26 13.66
CA ALA A 146 -2.38 -12.98 14.55
C ALA A 146 -2.51 -12.50 16.00
N ARG A 147 -2.51 -11.19 16.23
CA ARG A 147 -2.68 -10.59 17.56
C ARG A 147 -4.04 -10.90 18.19
N THR A 148 -5.08 -10.97 17.38
CA THR A 148 -6.41 -11.38 17.86
C THR A 148 -6.41 -12.85 18.26
N GLN A 149 -5.81 -13.73 17.47
CA GLN A 149 -5.69 -15.14 17.80
C GLN A 149 -4.92 -15.34 19.12
N GLU A 150 -3.79 -14.67 19.27
CA GLU A 150 -3.00 -14.71 20.51
C GLU A 150 -3.80 -14.26 21.74
N ALA A 151 -4.60 -13.20 21.60
CA ALA A 151 -5.47 -12.75 22.68
C ALA A 151 -6.55 -13.77 23.03
N LEU A 152 -7.15 -14.44 22.04
CA LEU A 152 -8.11 -15.52 22.24
C LEU A 152 -7.47 -16.73 22.94
N ASP A 153 -6.26 -17.12 22.50
CA ASP A 153 -5.50 -18.23 23.08
C ASP A 153 -5.07 -17.93 24.54
N ALA A 154 -4.83 -16.66 24.85
CA ALA A 154 -4.58 -16.18 26.21
C ALA A 154 -5.86 -16.11 27.09
N GLY A 155 -7.03 -16.48 26.54
CA GLY A 155 -8.29 -16.53 27.28
C GLY A 155 -9.03 -15.20 27.40
N HIS A 156 -8.68 -14.18 26.57
CA HIS A 156 -9.44 -12.95 26.55
C HIS A 156 -10.88 -13.18 26.04
N ALA A 157 -11.86 -12.65 26.76
CA ALA A 157 -13.26 -12.79 26.39
C ALA A 157 -13.59 -12.03 25.08
N SER A 158 -14.22 -12.70 24.15
CA SER A 158 -14.62 -12.12 22.86
C SER A 158 -15.87 -12.79 22.32
N SER A 159 -16.67 -12.05 21.56
CA SER A 159 -17.77 -12.62 20.77
C SER A 159 -17.29 -13.62 19.71
N LEU A 160 -16.03 -13.51 19.28
CA LEU A 160 -15.40 -14.40 18.30
C LEU A 160 -15.10 -15.79 18.87
N SER A 161 -14.90 -15.92 20.19
CA SER A 161 -14.50 -17.20 20.82
C SER A 161 -15.43 -18.37 20.45
N LYS A 162 -16.73 -18.13 20.37
CA LYS A 162 -17.71 -19.18 20.00
C LYS A 162 -17.59 -19.58 18.53
N ARG A 163 -17.33 -18.64 17.65
CA ARG A 163 -17.19 -18.87 16.19
C ARG A 163 -15.95 -19.68 15.89
N ILE A 164 -14.83 -19.30 16.51
CA ILE A 164 -13.54 -20.00 16.37
C ILE A 164 -13.62 -21.41 16.96
N ALA A 165 -14.24 -21.58 18.14
CA ALA A 165 -14.47 -22.91 18.72
C ALA A 165 -15.40 -23.79 17.85
N GLY A 166 -16.26 -23.18 17.05
CA GLY A 166 -17.11 -23.84 16.06
C GLY A 166 -16.38 -24.22 14.76
N GLY A 167 -15.07 -23.93 14.64
CA GLY A 167 -14.23 -24.29 13.49
C GLY A 167 -14.13 -23.20 12.40
N GLU A 168 -14.64 -21.99 12.63
CA GLU A 168 -14.42 -20.89 11.70
C GLU A 168 -12.96 -20.39 11.77
N THR A 169 -12.40 -20.05 10.62
CA THR A 169 -11.06 -19.46 10.55
C THR A 169 -11.14 -17.94 10.78
N LEU A 170 -10.32 -17.43 11.70
CA LEU A 170 -10.24 -15.99 11.97
C LEU A 170 -9.74 -15.24 10.73
N THR A 171 -10.48 -14.22 10.34
CA THR A 171 -10.15 -13.35 9.19
C THR A 171 -10.33 -11.88 9.56
N THR A 172 -9.69 -10.98 8.82
CA THR A 172 -9.89 -9.53 9.01
C THR A 172 -11.34 -9.09 8.80
N LEU A 173 -12.08 -9.76 7.91
CA LEU A 173 -13.50 -9.48 7.71
C LEU A 173 -14.34 -9.77 8.96
N MET A 174 -13.90 -10.72 9.81
CA MET A 174 -14.58 -11.01 11.08
C MET A 174 -14.28 -9.97 12.17
N LEU A 175 -13.24 -9.17 11.97
CA LEU A 175 -12.75 -8.14 12.91
C LEU A 175 -13.32 -6.74 12.59
N ALA A 176 -13.82 -6.56 11.37
CA ALA A 176 -14.45 -5.33 10.92
C ALA A 176 -15.92 -5.28 11.33
#